data_0dd26d1c0785a59f3f62549b1e600df9
#
_entry.id   0dd26d1c0785a59f3f62549b1e600df9
#
_cell.length_a   1.000
_cell.length_b   1.000
_cell.length_c   1.000
_cell.angle_alpha   90.00
_cell.angle_beta   90.00
_cell.angle_gamma   90.00
#
_symmetry.space_group_name_H-M   'P 1'
#
loop_
_entity.id
_entity.type
_entity.pdbx_description
1 polymer ?
#
loop_
_entity_poly.entity_id
_entity_poly.type
_entity_poly.pdbx_seq_one_letter_code
_entity_poly.pdbx_strand_id
1 'polypeptide(L)'
;MVDNSKIEKDVKNYFKEVYSIYSHGDYTEWTYRTPFENFIKGLNPDYNLTQEPKRAAGLGAPDFKAFYNNRKIGFIETKDLGENLDKILETDQLKKYIESIDNLILTNYLQFVLIRKGCKVYDCNLFMLSDLDKRNLSISKEKIETFVSLINEFFEYKLPTIVLAEELALELSKRAKLLKELAKDQLLNDLEKIKNNESPSSIYDFYLGIKELIKDVKLEDCADAYAQTITYGLFLAKRSCRGKLDRRTASYYIPRNVGVIKRIFLNISGEEFPPNISWIVDDIIDILNAAKLDEILIKIDKRGKKDKDPIIFFYEDFLNYYEPEKRKHLGVYYTPRPVVNFIVNSVHSILKKHFDKSLGLADDSVNVLDPAIGTGTFFWITFLVALGELKNQGLRGIIFDKIENHLLKHFYGFEILITPYVISHLKITDLLQRWHYRFKDDDRIQFTLQTH
;
A
#
# COMPACT_ATOMS: atom_id res chain seq x y z
N MET A 1 -0.74 34.55 18.17
CA MET A 1 -1.85 35.16 17.41
C MET A 1 -1.26 35.58 16.07
N VAL A 2 -1.77 35.05 14.99
CA VAL A 2 -1.33 35.46 13.64
C VAL A 2 -1.80 36.88 13.41
N ASP A 3 -0.91 37.74 12.93
CA ASP A 3 -1.23 39.14 12.66
C ASP A 3 -2.21 39.23 11.49
N ASN A 4 -3.47 39.52 11.75
CA ASN A 4 -4.53 39.61 10.74
C ASN A 4 -4.19 40.61 9.62
N SER A 5 -3.39 41.65 9.92
CA SER A 5 -2.95 42.64 8.94
C SER A 5 -1.94 42.04 7.94
N LYS A 6 -1.08 41.14 8.40
CA LYS A 6 -0.14 40.40 7.56
C LYS A 6 -0.90 39.44 6.62
N ILE A 7 -1.85 38.67 7.15
CA ILE A 7 -2.64 37.72 6.32
C ILE A 7 -3.40 38.48 5.22
N GLU A 8 -4.05 39.58 5.54
CA GLU A 8 -4.76 40.38 4.56
C GLU A 8 -3.83 40.89 3.44
N LYS A 9 -2.61 41.29 3.81
CA LYS A 9 -1.57 41.68 2.86
C LYS A 9 -1.13 40.53 1.97
N ASP A 10 -0.92 39.32 2.54
CA ASP A 10 -0.50 38.13 1.79
C ASP A 10 -1.58 37.67 0.82
N VAL A 11 -2.86 37.70 1.24
CA VAL A 11 -4.01 37.43 0.37
C VAL A 11 -4.08 38.42 -0.80
N LYS A 12 -3.87 39.71 -0.54
CA LYS A 12 -3.85 40.74 -1.58
C LYS A 12 -2.68 40.57 -2.56
N ASN A 13 -1.53 40.16 -2.08
CA ASN A 13 -0.38 39.89 -2.91
C ASN A 13 -0.63 38.66 -3.79
N TYR A 14 -1.15 37.58 -3.23
CA TYR A 14 -1.53 36.38 -3.98
C TYR A 14 -2.53 36.71 -5.11
N PHE A 15 -3.57 37.49 -4.81
CA PHE A 15 -4.49 37.93 -5.85
C PHE A 15 -3.79 38.69 -6.99
N LYS A 16 -2.86 39.60 -6.67
CA LYS A 16 -2.12 40.36 -7.67
C LYS A 16 -1.30 39.45 -8.58
N GLU A 17 -0.67 38.42 -8.01
CA GLU A 17 0.10 37.44 -8.79
C GLU A 17 -0.81 36.61 -9.71
N VAL A 18 -1.93 36.11 -9.16
CA VAL A 18 -2.92 35.36 -9.96
C VAL A 18 -3.51 36.26 -11.07
N TYR A 19 -3.87 37.51 -10.73
CA TYR A 19 -4.36 38.47 -11.73
C TYR A 19 -3.33 38.79 -12.82
N SER A 20 -2.08 38.99 -12.45
CA SER A 20 -1.00 39.26 -13.41
C SER A 20 -0.87 38.12 -14.42
N ILE A 21 -0.91 36.88 -14.00
CA ILE A 21 -0.86 35.70 -14.89
C ILE A 21 -2.11 35.65 -15.75
N TYR A 22 -3.30 35.78 -15.14
CA TYR A 22 -4.59 35.75 -15.86
C TYR A 22 -4.67 36.80 -16.96
N SER A 23 -4.21 38.03 -16.68
CA SER A 23 -4.26 39.15 -17.61
C SER A 23 -3.35 39.02 -18.84
N HIS A 24 -2.32 38.17 -18.79
CA HIS A 24 -1.46 37.87 -19.93
C HIS A 24 -2.08 36.89 -20.93
N GLY A 25 -3.10 36.11 -20.51
CA GLY A 25 -3.89 35.24 -21.41
C GLY A 25 -3.23 33.92 -21.82
N ASP A 26 -1.95 33.74 -21.55
CA ASP A 26 -1.19 32.49 -21.84
C ASP A 26 -0.85 31.80 -20.51
N TYR A 27 -1.83 31.09 -19.98
CA TYR A 27 -1.69 30.37 -18.70
C TYR A 27 -2.23 28.97 -18.79
N THR A 28 -1.66 28.11 -17.97
CA THR A 28 -2.11 26.73 -17.68
C THR A 28 -2.23 26.58 -16.17
N GLU A 29 -2.84 25.51 -15.72
CA GLU A 29 -2.85 25.12 -14.29
C GLU A 29 -1.47 25.24 -13.63
N TRP A 30 -0.40 24.84 -14.34
CA TRP A 30 0.98 24.88 -13.87
C TRP A 30 1.50 26.29 -13.55
N THR A 31 1.03 27.28 -14.27
CA THR A 31 1.51 28.67 -14.13
C THR A 31 1.18 29.25 -12.75
N TYR A 32 0.11 28.77 -12.12
CA TYR A 32 -0.34 29.23 -10.82
C TYR A 32 0.28 28.49 -9.62
N ARG A 33 1.00 27.41 -9.84
CA ARG A 33 1.55 26.56 -8.77
C ARG A 33 2.56 27.29 -7.90
N THR A 34 3.49 28.03 -8.50
CA THR A 34 4.51 28.79 -7.77
C THR A 34 3.92 29.93 -6.95
N PRO A 35 3.04 30.80 -7.49
CA PRO A 35 2.32 31.79 -6.68
C PRO A 35 1.56 31.19 -5.50
N PHE A 36 0.90 30.04 -5.71
CA PHE A 36 0.17 29.36 -4.66
C PHE A 36 1.10 28.81 -3.56
N GLU A 37 2.20 28.17 -3.94
CA GLU A 37 3.21 27.68 -2.98
C GLU A 37 3.77 28.81 -2.11
N ASN A 38 4.15 29.93 -2.76
CA ASN A 38 4.64 31.13 -2.06
C ASN A 38 3.60 31.70 -1.10
N PHE A 39 2.34 31.73 -1.51
CA PHE A 39 1.23 32.21 -0.69
C PHE A 39 1.05 31.35 0.56
N ILE A 40 0.98 30.03 0.42
CA ILE A 40 0.86 29.10 1.57
C ILE A 40 2.03 29.28 2.54
N LYS A 41 3.26 29.35 2.02
CA LYS A 41 4.46 29.56 2.83
C LYS A 41 4.47 30.94 3.53
N GLY A 42 3.88 31.95 2.90
CA GLY A 42 3.71 33.29 3.49
C GLY A 42 2.80 33.29 4.71
N LEU A 43 1.74 32.48 4.70
CA LEU A 43 0.81 32.33 5.82
C LEU A 43 1.50 31.75 7.06
N ASN A 44 2.35 30.74 6.87
CA ASN A 44 3.17 30.16 7.93
C ASN A 44 4.45 29.54 7.32
N PRO A 45 5.66 29.95 7.79
CA PRO A 45 6.93 29.43 7.29
C PRO A 45 7.11 27.92 7.43
N ASP A 46 6.41 27.30 8.38
CA ASP A 46 6.45 25.85 8.61
C ASP A 46 5.55 25.06 7.65
N TYR A 47 4.71 25.73 6.84
CA TYR A 47 3.91 25.13 5.80
C TYR A 47 4.73 25.01 4.53
N ASN A 48 4.97 23.79 4.08
CA ASN A 48 5.74 23.51 2.88
C ASN A 48 4.94 22.64 1.92
N LEU A 49 5.00 23.00 0.65
CA LEU A 49 4.44 22.23 -0.45
C LEU A 49 5.60 21.69 -1.30
N THR A 50 5.49 20.45 -1.74
CA THR A 50 6.40 19.88 -2.74
C THR A 50 5.59 19.54 -3.96
N GLN A 51 5.94 20.13 -5.10
CA GLN A 51 5.29 19.89 -6.38
C GLN A 51 5.68 18.52 -6.91
N GLU A 52 4.71 17.79 -7.45
CA GLU A 52 4.98 16.59 -8.22
C GLU A 52 5.25 16.94 -9.69
N PRO A 53 6.17 16.21 -10.38
CA PRO A 53 6.51 16.51 -11.78
C PRO A 53 5.31 16.37 -12.72
N LYS A 54 5.28 17.17 -13.80
CA LYS A 54 4.25 17.08 -14.85
C LYS A 54 4.23 15.68 -15.48
N ARG A 55 3.06 15.13 -15.73
CA ARG A 55 2.87 13.75 -16.17
C ARG A 55 2.25 13.64 -17.55
N ALA A 56 2.54 12.52 -18.22
CA ALA A 56 1.73 12.00 -19.30
C ALA A 56 0.34 11.58 -18.79
N ALA A 57 -0.65 11.49 -19.68
CA ALA A 57 -2.05 11.18 -19.34
C ALA A 57 -2.21 9.94 -18.46
N GLY A 58 -3.16 9.96 -17.52
CA GLY A 58 -3.53 8.86 -16.63
C GLY A 58 -3.68 9.29 -15.17
N LEU A 59 -4.07 8.33 -14.31
CA LEU A 59 -4.14 8.54 -12.87
C LEU A 59 -2.71 8.79 -12.33
N GLY A 60 -2.51 9.93 -11.68
CA GLY A 60 -1.19 10.32 -11.20
C GLY A 60 -1.12 10.50 -9.68
N ALA A 61 -0.04 11.10 -9.15
CA ALA A 61 -0.05 11.63 -7.80
C ALA A 61 -0.80 12.96 -7.78
N PRO A 62 -1.39 13.36 -6.63
CA PRO A 62 -1.85 14.73 -6.45
C PRO A 62 -0.72 15.74 -6.69
N ASP A 63 -1.07 16.95 -7.12
CA ASP A 63 -0.12 17.96 -7.61
C ASP A 63 0.88 18.42 -6.56
N PHE A 64 0.48 18.43 -5.29
CA PHE A 64 1.37 18.76 -4.19
C PHE A 64 1.27 17.76 -3.05
N LYS A 65 2.42 17.47 -2.45
CA LYS A 65 2.53 16.94 -1.09
C LYS A 65 2.67 18.09 -0.12
N ALA A 66 1.87 18.10 0.93
CA ALA A 66 1.89 19.14 1.96
C ALA A 66 2.58 18.66 3.23
N PHE A 67 3.43 19.53 3.81
CA PHE A 67 4.21 19.25 5.01
C PHE A 67 4.04 20.35 6.05
N TYR A 68 3.97 19.96 7.32
CA TYR A 68 4.07 20.83 8.48
C TYR A 68 5.22 20.38 9.37
N ASN A 69 6.20 21.23 9.62
CA ASN A 69 7.43 20.87 10.35
C ASN A 69 8.09 19.58 9.81
N ASN A 70 8.27 19.48 8.49
CA ASN A 70 8.84 18.32 7.78
C ASN A 70 8.05 17.02 7.91
N ARG A 71 6.84 17.06 8.48
CA ARG A 71 5.95 15.92 8.53
C ARG A 71 4.91 16.05 7.44
N LYS A 72 4.76 15.03 6.59
CA LYS A 72 3.67 14.96 5.60
C LYS A 72 2.32 14.95 6.32
N ILE A 73 1.41 15.79 5.88
CA ILE A 73 0.08 15.96 6.48
C ILE A 73 -1.06 15.68 5.52
N GLY A 74 -0.84 15.77 4.22
CA GLY A 74 -1.87 15.55 3.21
C GLY A 74 -1.39 15.90 1.80
N PHE A 75 -2.36 16.05 0.91
CA PHE A 75 -2.15 16.34 -0.48
C PHE A 75 -3.03 17.50 -0.96
N ILE A 76 -2.61 18.15 -2.04
CA ILE A 76 -3.41 19.17 -2.72
C ILE A 76 -3.47 18.80 -4.20
N GLU A 77 -4.68 18.78 -4.73
CA GLU A 77 -4.97 18.62 -6.16
C GLU A 77 -5.42 19.97 -6.72
N THR A 78 -4.82 20.38 -7.81
CA THR A 78 -5.12 21.63 -8.49
C THR A 78 -5.89 21.41 -9.79
N LYS A 79 -6.63 22.40 -10.22
CA LYS A 79 -7.37 22.41 -11.49
C LYS A 79 -7.19 23.75 -12.16
N ASP A 80 -7.48 23.80 -13.45
CA ASP A 80 -7.43 25.05 -14.20
C ASP A 80 -8.29 26.14 -13.57
N LEU A 81 -7.82 27.37 -13.73
CA LEU A 81 -8.48 28.54 -13.18
C LEU A 81 -9.93 28.67 -13.70
N GLY A 82 -10.88 28.76 -12.78
CA GLY A 82 -12.30 28.88 -13.12
C GLY A 82 -13.04 27.57 -13.38
N GLU A 83 -12.37 26.41 -13.31
CA GLU A 83 -13.06 25.12 -13.36
C GLU A 83 -14.04 24.95 -12.19
N ASN A 84 -15.15 24.29 -12.49
CA ASN A 84 -16.18 24.01 -11.49
C ASN A 84 -15.76 22.79 -10.63
N LEU A 85 -15.35 23.05 -9.38
CA LEU A 85 -14.86 22.02 -8.49
C LEU A 85 -15.94 21.00 -8.09
N ASP A 86 -17.22 21.39 -8.05
CA ASP A 86 -18.31 20.42 -7.75
C ASP A 86 -18.44 19.37 -8.86
N LYS A 87 -18.24 19.75 -10.14
CA LYS A 87 -18.19 18.78 -11.24
C LYS A 87 -16.94 17.91 -11.18
N ILE A 88 -15.82 18.48 -10.78
CA ILE A 88 -14.55 17.74 -10.63
C ILE A 88 -14.65 16.70 -9.50
N LEU A 89 -15.33 17.01 -8.41
CA LEU A 89 -15.59 16.08 -7.30
C LEU A 89 -16.33 14.80 -7.76
N GLU A 90 -17.11 14.88 -8.83
CA GLU A 90 -17.84 13.74 -9.40
C GLU A 90 -17.01 12.88 -10.37
N THR A 91 -15.81 13.31 -10.76
CA THR A 91 -14.94 12.54 -11.66
C THR A 91 -14.41 11.26 -10.99
N ASP A 92 -14.23 10.21 -11.78
CA ASP A 92 -13.73 8.92 -11.29
C ASP A 92 -12.33 9.05 -10.67
N GLN A 93 -11.47 9.90 -11.23
CA GLN A 93 -10.15 10.17 -10.70
C GLN A 93 -10.22 10.73 -9.29
N LEU A 94 -11.04 11.76 -9.09
CA LEU A 94 -11.09 12.44 -7.80
C LEU A 94 -11.83 11.60 -6.75
N LYS A 95 -12.86 10.85 -7.13
CA LYS A 95 -13.50 9.88 -6.25
C LYS A 95 -12.49 8.87 -5.68
N LYS A 96 -11.59 8.34 -6.51
CA LYS A 96 -10.52 7.43 -6.06
C LYS A 96 -9.56 8.10 -5.06
N TYR A 97 -9.20 9.37 -5.27
CA TYR A 97 -8.39 10.12 -4.31
C TYR A 97 -9.13 10.35 -2.98
N ILE A 98 -10.39 10.78 -3.06
CA ILE A 98 -11.24 11.05 -1.89
C ILE A 98 -11.42 9.80 -1.02
N GLU A 99 -11.56 8.64 -1.65
CA GLU A 99 -11.69 7.35 -0.94
C GLU A 99 -10.39 6.91 -0.27
N SER A 100 -9.25 7.30 -0.82
CA SER A 100 -7.93 6.78 -0.43
C SER A 100 -7.09 7.76 0.39
N ILE A 101 -7.33 9.07 0.26
CA ILE A 101 -6.57 10.13 0.91
C ILE A 101 -7.38 10.73 2.06
N ASP A 102 -6.82 10.69 3.27
CA ASP A 102 -7.53 11.15 4.47
C ASP A 102 -7.63 12.67 4.59
N ASN A 103 -6.69 13.43 3.99
CA ASN A 103 -6.60 14.89 4.10
C ASN A 103 -6.17 15.48 2.76
N LEU A 104 -7.15 16.01 2.02
CA LEU A 104 -6.99 16.50 0.65
C LEU A 104 -7.60 17.90 0.52
N ILE A 105 -6.86 18.84 -0.08
CA ILE A 105 -7.43 20.07 -0.63
C ILE A 105 -7.59 19.90 -2.15
N LEU A 106 -8.78 20.22 -2.67
CA LEU A 106 -9.03 20.44 -4.08
C LEU A 106 -9.15 21.95 -4.31
N THR A 107 -8.44 22.51 -5.31
CA THR A 107 -8.47 23.93 -5.62
C THR A 107 -8.33 24.21 -7.10
N ASN A 108 -8.99 25.29 -7.55
CA ASN A 108 -8.76 25.96 -8.82
C ASN A 108 -8.06 27.31 -8.63
N TYR A 109 -7.31 27.47 -7.53
CA TYR A 109 -6.58 28.67 -7.09
C TYR A 109 -7.47 29.85 -6.61
N LEU A 110 -8.77 29.78 -6.83
CA LEU A 110 -9.76 30.79 -6.39
C LEU A 110 -10.69 30.21 -5.30
N GLN A 111 -11.11 28.96 -5.49
CA GLN A 111 -11.92 28.18 -4.57
C GLN A 111 -11.07 27.08 -3.96
N PHE A 112 -11.30 26.80 -2.69
CA PHE A 112 -10.59 25.79 -1.90
C PHE A 112 -11.61 24.90 -1.21
N VAL A 113 -11.51 23.59 -1.44
CA VAL A 113 -12.37 22.57 -0.83
C VAL A 113 -11.51 21.64 -0.01
N LEU A 114 -11.71 21.60 1.30
CA LEU A 114 -11.06 20.64 2.18
C LEU A 114 -11.91 19.39 2.31
N ILE A 115 -11.32 18.27 1.98
CA ILE A 115 -11.92 16.94 2.05
C ILE A 115 -11.16 16.12 3.08
N ARG A 116 -11.88 15.54 4.05
CA ARG A 116 -11.30 14.70 5.09
C ARG A 116 -12.06 13.40 5.23
N LYS A 117 -11.34 12.28 5.13
CA LYS A 117 -11.91 10.93 5.21
C LYS A 117 -13.15 10.74 4.33
N GLY A 118 -13.09 11.24 3.11
CA GLY A 118 -14.19 11.15 2.15
C GLY A 118 -15.28 12.21 2.27
N CYS A 119 -15.23 13.09 3.27
CA CYS A 119 -16.25 14.10 3.52
C CYS A 119 -15.74 15.51 3.26
N LYS A 120 -16.54 16.34 2.58
CA LYS A 120 -16.29 17.77 2.40
C LYS A 120 -16.45 18.49 3.76
N VAL A 121 -15.36 19.09 4.27
CA VAL A 121 -15.33 19.77 5.59
C VAL A 121 -15.44 21.27 5.43
N TYR A 122 -14.73 21.85 4.45
CA TYR A 122 -14.76 23.26 4.12
C TYR A 122 -14.93 23.46 2.62
N ASP A 123 -15.60 24.57 2.26
CA ASP A 123 -15.70 25.09 0.91
C ASP A 123 -15.60 26.61 0.98
N CYS A 124 -14.51 27.16 0.46
CA CYS A 124 -14.21 28.58 0.53
C CYS A 124 -13.91 29.14 -0.84
N ASN A 125 -14.78 30.02 -1.34
CA ASN A 125 -14.51 30.87 -2.50
C ASN A 125 -13.76 32.11 -2.03
N LEU A 126 -12.41 32.06 -2.01
CA LEU A 126 -11.58 33.20 -1.63
C LEU A 126 -11.75 34.34 -2.64
N PHE A 127 -11.76 33.98 -3.92
CA PHE A 127 -12.02 34.89 -5.06
C PHE A 127 -13.02 34.26 -6.02
N MET A 128 -13.63 35.10 -6.87
CA MET A 128 -14.43 34.68 -8.02
C MET A 128 -13.67 35.04 -9.31
N LEU A 129 -13.90 34.30 -10.39
CA LEU A 129 -13.34 34.64 -11.70
C LEU A 129 -13.72 36.06 -12.13
N SER A 130 -14.95 36.48 -11.80
CA SER A 130 -15.42 37.85 -12.06
C SER A 130 -14.65 38.94 -11.30
N ASP A 131 -13.93 38.60 -10.24
CA ASP A 131 -13.10 39.58 -9.50
C ASP A 131 -11.81 39.86 -10.30
N LEU A 132 -11.30 38.85 -11.01
CA LEU A 132 -10.17 38.99 -11.95
C LEU A 132 -10.58 39.85 -13.15
N ASP A 133 -11.77 39.60 -13.73
CA ASP A 133 -12.24 40.37 -14.90
C ASP A 133 -12.42 41.86 -14.61
N LYS A 134 -12.85 42.21 -13.38
CA LYS A 134 -13.14 43.59 -12.97
C LYS A 134 -11.98 44.31 -12.28
N ARG A 135 -10.83 43.67 -12.12
CA ARG A 135 -9.71 44.14 -11.28
C ARG A 135 -10.12 44.53 -9.86
N ASN A 136 -11.23 44.02 -9.36
CA ASN A 136 -11.80 44.43 -8.11
C ASN A 136 -11.37 43.53 -6.96
N LEU A 137 -10.62 44.08 -6.03
CA LEU A 137 -10.09 43.43 -4.82
C LEU A 137 -10.92 43.75 -3.60
N SER A 138 -12.21 43.46 -3.66
CA SER A 138 -13.07 43.55 -2.47
C SER A 138 -13.21 42.14 -1.85
N ILE A 139 -12.33 41.85 -0.91
CA ILE A 139 -12.41 40.58 -0.16
C ILE A 139 -12.99 40.88 1.22
N SER A 140 -14.07 40.21 1.58
CA SER A 140 -14.62 40.36 2.93
C SER A 140 -13.70 39.70 3.98
N LYS A 141 -13.65 40.26 5.15
CA LYS A 141 -12.90 39.70 6.29
C LYS A 141 -13.33 38.29 6.62
N GLU A 142 -14.61 37.98 6.51
CA GLU A 142 -15.19 36.64 6.70
C GLU A 142 -14.60 35.59 5.74
N LYS A 143 -14.43 35.92 4.45
CA LYS A 143 -13.80 35.00 3.47
C LYS A 143 -12.36 34.69 3.82
N ILE A 144 -11.61 35.73 4.28
CA ILE A 144 -10.22 35.55 4.71
C ILE A 144 -10.18 34.65 5.95
N GLU A 145 -11.03 34.87 6.92
CA GLU A 145 -11.09 34.04 8.15
C GLU A 145 -11.48 32.60 7.83
N THR A 146 -12.45 32.39 6.95
CA THR A 146 -12.85 31.05 6.49
C THR A 146 -11.70 30.33 5.79
N PHE A 147 -10.99 31.02 4.88
CA PHE A 147 -9.83 30.45 4.18
C PHE A 147 -8.70 30.09 5.15
N VAL A 148 -8.37 30.99 6.08
CA VAL A 148 -7.33 30.73 7.10
C VAL A 148 -7.71 29.55 7.99
N SER A 149 -8.98 29.45 8.37
CA SER A 149 -9.48 28.32 9.14
C SER A 149 -9.35 27.00 8.37
N LEU A 150 -9.68 26.99 7.07
CA LEU A 150 -9.50 25.85 6.19
C LEU A 150 -8.02 25.43 6.12
N ILE A 151 -7.12 26.37 5.87
CA ILE A 151 -5.68 26.10 5.77
C ILE A 151 -5.11 25.58 7.08
N ASN A 152 -5.43 26.22 8.22
CA ASN A 152 -4.98 25.75 9.52
C ASN A 152 -5.49 24.34 9.82
N GLU A 153 -6.78 24.08 9.58
CA GLU A 153 -7.40 22.77 9.79
C GLU A 153 -6.72 21.71 8.93
N PHE A 154 -6.35 22.04 7.69
CA PHE A 154 -5.61 21.14 6.82
C PHE A 154 -4.19 20.87 7.33
N PHE A 155 -3.42 21.91 7.69
CA PHE A 155 -2.03 21.76 8.10
C PHE A 155 -1.85 21.21 9.52
N GLU A 156 -2.81 21.43 10.42
CA GLU A 156 -2.80 20.88 11.79
C GLU A 156 -3.27 19.42 11.85
N TYR A 157 -3.68 18.83 10.72
CA TYR A 157 -4.13 17.44 10.69
C TYR A 157 -3.07 16.49 11.22
N LYS A 158 -3.48 15.62 12.12
CA LYS A 158 -2.66 14.54 12.65
C LYS A 158 -3.28 13.21 12.25
N LEU A 159 -2.53 12.40 11.51
CA LEU A 159 -2.94 11.03 11.26
C LEU A 159 -3.19 10.34 12.61
N PRO A 160 -4.40 9.82 12.88
CA PRO A 160 -4.69 9.17 14.14
C PRO A 160 -3.83 7.92 14.33
N THR A 161 -3.49 7.62 15.59
CA THR A 161 -2.79 6.38 15.90
C THR A 161 -3.74 5.22 15.73
N ILE A 162 -3.42 4.29 14.85
CA ILE A 162 -4.22 3.11 14.56
C ILE A 162 -3.90 2.01 15.58
N VAL A 163 -4.93 1.55 16.29
CA VAL A 163 -4.82 0.54 17.37
C VAL A 163 -5.73 -0.67 17.18
N LEU A 164 -6.53 -0.68 16.10
CA LEU A 164 -7.45 -1.77 15.74
C LEU A 164 -7.02 -2.41 14.43
N ALA A 165 -7.14 -3.73 14.35
CA ALA A 165 -6.78 -4.50 13.15
C ALA A 165 -7.70 -4.16 11.98
N GLU A 166 -8.99 -4.06 12.24
CA GLU A 166 -10.00 -3.76 11.23
C GLU A 166 -9.80 -2.37 10.63
N GLU A 167 -9.43 -1.38 11.47
CA GLU A 167 -9.11 -0.02 11.00
C GLU A 167 -7.86 -0.02 10.11
N LEU A 168 -6.79 -0.70 10.53
CA LEU A 168 -5.57 -0.84 9.74
C LEU A 168 -5.85 -1.56 8.41
N ALA A 169 -6.62 -2.63 8.43
CA ALA A 169 -6.99 -3.40 7.24
C ALA A 169 -7.80 -2.55 6.26
N LEU A 170 -8.76 -1.76 6.76
CA LEU A 170 -9.55 -0.83 5.96
C LEU A 170 -8.65 0.23 5.30
N GLU A 171 -7.79 0.89 6.07
CA GLU A 171 -6.93 1.96 5.56
C GLU A 171 -5.90 1.44 4.53
N LEU A 172 -5.33 0.26 4.76
CA LEU A 172 -4.44 -0.37 3.78
C LEU A 172 -5.19 -0.83 2.53
N SER A 173 -6.43 -1.32 2.65
CA SER A 173 -7.23 -1.77 1.51
C SER A 173 -7.59 -0.63 0.56
N LYS A 174 -7.93 0.56 1.07
CA LYS A 174 -8.19 1.75 0.27
C LYS A 174 -6.98 2.11 -0.58
N ARG A 175 -5.81 2.17 0.03
CA ARG A 175 -4.53 2.51 -0.63
C ARG A 175 -4.08 1.44 -1.62
N ALA A 176 -4.31 0.17 -1.29
CA ALA A 176 -4.02 -0.93 -2.20
C ALA A 176 -4.90 -0.90 -3.46
N LYS A 177 -6.20 -0.54 -3.34
CA LYS A 177 -7.08 -0.32 -4.50
C LYS A 177 -6.55 0.77 -5.41
N LEU A 178 -6.13 1.89 -4.83
CA LEU A 178 -5.55 2.99 -5.61
C LEU A 178 -4.21 2.59 -6.23
N LEU A 179 -3.35 1.88 -5.49
CA LEU A 179 -2.08 1.34 -6.01
C LEU A 179 -2.32 0.38 -7.20
N LYS A 180 -3.35 -0.47 -7.15
CA LYS A 180 -3.74 -1.33 -8.27
C LYS A 180 -4.04 -0.53 -9.53
N GLU A 181 -4.86 0.52 -9.43
CA GLU A 181 -5.20 1.37 -10.57
C GLU A 181 -3.97 2.07 -11.14
N LEU A 182 -3.14 2.67 -10.27
CA LEU A 182 -1.90 3.32 -10.66
C LEU A 182 -0.91 2.35 -11.33
N ALA A 183 -0.79 1.13 -10.80
CA ALA A 183 0.06 0.10 -11.39
C ALA A 183 -0.45 -0.36 -12.76
N LYS A 184 -1.77 -0.47 -12.93
CA LYS A 184 -2.39 -0.80 -14.22
C LYS A 184 -2.12 0.28 -15.26
N ASP A 185 -2.34 1.55 -14.92
CA ASP A 185 -2.06 2.69 -15.80
C ASP A 185 -0.57 2.76 -16.17
N GLN A 186 0.32 2.50 -15.20
CA GLN A 186 1.76 2.45 -15.47
C GLN A 186 2.13 1.30 -16.42
N LEU A 187 1.56 0.11 -16.25
CA LEU A 187 1.80 -1.01 -17.15
C LEU A 187 1.30 -0.73 -18.57
N LEU A 188 0.16 -0.07 -18.73
CA LEU A 188 -0.33 0.36 -20.04
C LEU A 188 0.64 1.34 -20.70
N ASN A 189 1.12 2.34 -19.95
CA ASN A 189 2.12 3.29 -20.43
C ASN A 189 3.45 2.61 -20.79
N ASP A 190 3.90 1.63 -19.99
CA ASP A 190 5.12 0.88 -20.27
C ASP A 190 5.01 0.06 -21.58
N LEU A 191 3.83 -0.52 -21.87
CA LEU A 191 3.58 -1.20 -23.14
C LEU A 191 3.62 -0.25 -24.35
N GLU A 192 3.17 1.00 -24.19
CA GLU A 192 3.28 2.03 -25.23
C GLU A 192 4.73 2.46 -25.43
N LYS A 193 5.48 2.67 -24.35
CA LYS A 193 6.91 2.99 -24.42
C LYS A 193 7.71 1.93 -25.17
N ILE A 194 7.44 0.64 -24.90
CA ILE A 194 8.12 -0.47 -25.59
C ILE A 194 7.82 -0.45 -27.09
N LYS A 195 6.57 -0.15 -27.51
CA LYS A 195 6.23 0.00 -28.93
C LYS A 195 7.01 1.14 -29.60
N ASN A 196 7.36 2.16 -28.82
CA ASN A 196 8.13 3.32 -29.27
C ASN A 196 9.64 3.15 -29.09
N ASN A 197 10.13 1.95 -28.72
CA ASN A 197 11.53 1.65 -28.39
C ASN A 197 12.10 2.45 -27.21
N GLU A 198 11.24 2.81 -26.27
CA GLU A 198 11.62 3.46 -25.00
C GLU A 198 11.71 2.44 -23.86
N SER A 199 12.51 2.77 -22.84
CA SER A 199 12.66 1.90 -21.66
C SER A 199 11.40 1.93 -20.77
N PRO A 200 10.86 0.77 -20.41
CA PRO A 200 9.74 0.68 -19.47
C PRO A 200 10.19 0.97 -18.03
N SER A 201 9.23 1.14 -17.13
CA SER A 201 9.49 1.27 -15.69
C SER A 201 9.82 -0.09 -15.04
N SER A 202 10.33 -0.05 -13.81
CA SER A 202 10.64 -1.24 -13.02
C SER A 202 9.43 -2.13 -12.69
N ILE A 203 8.19 -1.62 -12.86
CA ILE A 203 6.96 -2.41 -12.67
C ILE A 203 6.79 -3.41 -13.82
N TYR A 204 7.26 -3.07 -14.99
CA TYR A 204 7.23 -3.97 -16.14
C TYR A 204 8.06 -5.25 -15.90
N ASP A 205 9.14 -5.18 -15.12
CA ASP A 205 9.92 -6.37 -14.73
C ASP A 205 9.08 -7.36 -13.91
N PHE A 206 8.20 -6.84 -13.05
CA PHE A 206 7.25 -7.70 -12.32
C PHE A 206 6.27 -8.38 -13.28
N TYR A 207 5.70 -7.60 -14.22
CA TYR A 207 4.80 -8.14 -15.24
C TYR A 207 5.49 -9.24 -16.06
N LEU A 208 6.74 -9.03 -16.50
CA LEU A 208 7.51 -10.05 -17.21
C LEU A 208 7.73 -11.31 -16.36
N GLY A 209 8.11 -11.12 -15.09
CA GLY A 209 8.29 -12.26 -14.18
C GLY A 209 7.01 -13.07 -13.94
N ILE A 210 5.85 -12.42 -13.90
CA ILE A 210 4.56 -13.12 -13.82
C ILE A 210 4.21 -13.78 -15.16
N LYS A 211 4.50 -13.12 -16.28
CA LYS A 211 4.23 -13.65 -17.63
C LYS A 211 5.08 -14.89 -17.95
N GLU A 212 6.28 -15.01 -17.38
CA GLU A 212 7.06 -16.25 -17.45
C GLU A 212 6.36 -17.43 -16.76
N LEU A 213 5.60 -17.15 -15.71
CA LEU A 213 4.84 -18.14 -14.95
C LEU A 213 3.45 -18.38 -15.56
N ILE A 214 2.78 -17.33 -16.04
CA ILE A 214 1.43 -17.36 -16.64
C ILE A 214 1.47 -16.64 -17.97
N LYS A 215 1.45 -17.40 -19.09
CA LYS A 215 1.60 -16.84 -20.45
C LYS A 215 0.55 -15.78 -20.80
N ASP A 216 -0.72 -16.02 -20.43
CA ASP A 216 -1.87 -15.20 -20.80
C ASP A 216 -2.39 -14.35 -19.62
N VAL A 217 -1.49 -13.89 -18.72
CA VAL A 217 -1.87 -13.05 -17.58
C VAL A 217 -2.46 -11.72 -18.06
N LYS A 218 -3.64 -11.36 -17.53
CA LYS A 218 -4.25 -10.07 -17.78
C LYS A 218 -3.53 -8.98 -16.99
N LEU A 219 -3.39 -7.80 -17.59
CA LEU A 219 -2.77 -6.64 -16.91
C LEU A 219 -3.48 -6.29 -15.59
N GLU A 220 -4.79 -6.42 -15.56
CA GLU A 220 -5.62 -6.20 -14.37
C GLU A 220 -5.22 -7.14 -13.22
N ASP A 221 -5.06 -8.44 -13.50
CA ASP A 221 -4.69 -9.44 -12.50
C ASP A 221 -3.24 -9.26 -12.03
N CYS A 222 -2.36 -8.82 -12.94
CA CYS A 222 -0.98 -8.49 -12.61
C CYS A 222 -0.90 -7.24 -11.70
N ALA A 223 -1.63 -6.16 -12.03
CA ALA A 223 -1.69 -4.95 -11.23
C ALA A 223 -2.30 -5.22 -9.84
N ASP A 224 -3.32 -6.07 -9.79
CA ASP A 224 -3.94 -6.53 -8.55
C ASP A 224 -2.95 -7.28 -7.65
N ALA A 225 -2.26 -8.26 -8.22
CA ALA A 225 -1.22 -9.01 -7.52
C ALA A 225 -0.07 -8.11 -7.04
N TYR A 226 0.34 -7.14 -7.87
CA TYR A 226 1.36 -6.16 -7.51
C TYR A 226 0.95 -5.35 -6.28
N ALA A 227 -0.26 -4.77 -6.31
CA ALA A 227 -0.77 -3.92 -5.22
C ALA A 227 -0.89 -4.68 -3.89
N GLN A 228 -1.43 -5.89 -3.93
CA GLN A 228 -1.55 -6.73 -2.74
C GLN A 228 -0.17 -7.18 -2.22
N THR A 229 0.76 -7.55 -3.12
CA THR A 229 2.12 -7.96 -2.76
C THR A 229 2.88 -6.84 -2.06
N ILE A 230 2.84 -5.61 -2.62
CA ILE A 230 3.47 -4.44 -2.01
C ILE A 230 2.86 -4.16 -0.63
N THR A 231 1.54 -4.06 -0.55
CA THR A 231 0.85 -3.69 0.70
C THR A 231 1.12 -4.70 1.81
N TYR A 232 0.99 -5.98 1.51
CA TYR A 232 1.21 -7.04 2.50
C TYR A 232 2.70 -7.22 2.85
N GLY A 233 3.57 -7.12 1.87
CA GLY A 233 5.01 -7.18 2.11
C GLY A 233 5.51 -6.01 2.96
N LEU A 234 5.00 -4.78 2.75
CA LEU A 234 5.29 -3.63 3.61
C LEU A 234 4.77 -3.83 5.04
N PHE A 235 3.60 -4.44 5.21
CA PHE A 235 3.09 -4.84 6.53
C PHE A 235 4.07 -5.81 7.23
N LEU A 236 4.57 -6.83 6.54
CA LEU A 236 5.57 -7.75 7.09
C LEU A 236 6.92 -7.07 7.36
N ALA A 237 7.36 -6.17 6.46
CA ALA A 237 8.56 -5.37 6.65
C ALA A 237 8.46 -4.49 7.89
N LYS A 238 7.31 -3.82 8.09
CA LYS A 238 7.06 -3.00 9.29
C LYS A 238 7.09 -3.81 10.57
N ARG A 239 6.54 -5.02 10.56
CA ARG A 239 6.60 -5.93 11.70
C ARG A 239 8.03 -6.31 12.07
N SER A 240 8.89 -6.50 11.07
CA SER A 240 10.31 -6.84 11.28
C SER A 240 11.17 -5.63 11.64
N CYS A 241 10.68 -4.41 11.36
CA CYS A 241 11.36 -3.15 11.60
C CYS A 241 11.06 -2.63 13.01
N ARG A 242 12.07 -2.47 13.86
CA ARG A 242 11.91 -1.95 15.24
C ARG A 242 11.65 -0.44 15.32
N GLY A 243 11.78 0.29 14.21
CA GLY A 243 11.63 1.75 14.15
C GLY A 243 10.60 2.20 13.12
N LYS A 244 10.80 3.38 12.57
CA LYS A 244 10.04 3.83 11.41
C LYS A 244 10.50 3.06 10.17
N LEU A 245 9.54 2.50 9.45
CA LEU A 245 9.79 1.92 8.13
C LEU A 245 9.96 3.07 7.13
N ASP A 246 10.90 2.92 6.23
CA ASP A 246 11.14 3.81 5.09
C ASP A 246 11.18 2.99 3.80
N ARG A 247 10.67 3.54 2.70
CA ARG A 247 10.61 2.84 1.41
C ARG A 247 11.99 2.37 0.94
N ARG A 248 13.03 3.20 1.11
CA ARG A 248 14.39 2.90 0.68
C ARG A 248 15.01 1.73 1.45
N THR A 249 14.57 1.49 2.67
CA THR A 249 15.07 0.41 3.54
C THR A 249 14.14 -0.78 3.64
N ALA A 250 12.94 -0.70 3.07
CA ALA A 250 11.92 -1.75 3.17
C ALA A 250 12.43 -3.12 2.67
N SER A 251 13.24 -3.12 1.60
CA SER A 251 13.84 -4.33 1.03
C SER A 251 14.73 -5.12 2.00
N TYR A 252 15.32 -4.48 3.02
CA TYR A 252 16.14 -5.17 4.03
C TYR A 252 15.33 -6.06 4.96
N TYR A 253 14.04 -5.76 5.13
CA TYR A 253 13.14 -6.49 6.02
C TYR A 253 12.33 -7.57 5.29
N ILE A 254 12.50 -7.69 3.97
CA ILE A 254 11.85 -8.70 3.15
C ILE A 254 12.79 -9.89 2.94
N PRO A 255 12.28 -11.11 3.09
CA PRO A 255 13.08 -12.32 2.91
C PRO A 255 13.68 -12.44 1.50
N ARG A 256 14.94 -12.87 1.42
CA ARG A 256 15.70 -12.92 0.16
C ARG A 256 15.33 -14.06 -0.78
N ASN A 257 14.71 -15.11 -0.26
CA ASN A 257 14.45 -16.38 -0.94
C ASN A 257 13.23 -16.41 -1.87
N VAL A 258 12.46 -15.33 -1.92
CA VAL A 258 11.28 -15.24 -2.79
C VAL A 258 11.62 -14.35 -3.99
N GLY A 259 12.19 -14.95 -5.05
CA GLY A 259 12.86 -14.24 -6.15
C GLY A 259 12.05 -13.09 -6.79
N VAL A 260 10.78 -13.34 -7.16
CA VAL A 260 9.90 -12.31 -7.76
C VAL A 260 9.60 -11.20 -6.74
N ILE A 261 9.30 -11.56 -5.50
CA ILE A 261 8.96 -10.60 -4.43
C ILE A 261 10.19 -9.75 -4.08
N LYS A 262 11.37 -10.37 -3.99
CA LYS A 262 12.63 -9.65 -3.72
C LYS A 262 12.88 -8.58 -4.78
N ARG A 263 12.68 -8.88 -6.06
CA ARG A 263 12.83 -7.89 -7.14
C ARG A 263 11.89 -6.71 -6.96
N ILE A 264 10.62 -6.94 -6.63
CA ILE A 264 9.65 -5.88 -6.36
C ILE A 264 10.16 -4.94 -5.27
N PHE A 265 10.62 -5.50 -4.14
CA PHE A 265 11.07 -4.69 -2.99
C PHE A 265 12.41 -4.01 -3.23
N LEU A 266 13.28 -4.56 -4.04
CA LEU A 266 14.47 -3.87 -4.52
C LEU A 266 14.08 -2.69 -5.44
N ASN A 267 13.12 -2.89 -6.33
CA ASN A 267 12.64 -1.86 -7.25
C ASN A 267 11.98 -0.71 -6.51
N ILE A 268 11.09 -0.97 -5.53
CA ILE A 268 10.46 0.12 -4.75
C ILE A 268 11.47 0.90 -3.91
N SER A 269 12.60 0.30 -3.54
CA SER A 269 13.66 0.96 -2.79
C SER A 269 14.61 1.77 -3.68
N GLY A 270 14.55 1.57 -5.00
CA GLY A 270 15.42 2.22 -5.99
C GLY A 270 15.03 3.67 -6.28
N GLU A 271 15.99 4.43 -6.83
CA GLU A 271 15.77 5.83 -7.26
C GLU A 271 14.92 5.91 -8.52
N GLU A 272 14.96 4.89 -9.39
CA GLU A 272 14.21 4.80 -10.64
C GLU A 272 12.74 4.34 -10.44
N PHE A 273 12.31 4.18 -9.19
CA PHE A 273 10.93 3.79 -8.93
C PHE A 273 9.96 4.89 -9.39
N PRO A 274 8.90 4.54 -10.16
CA PRO A 274 8.04 5.53 -10.81
C PRO A 274 7.43 6.52 -9.81
N PRO A 275 7.62 7.84 -9.98
CA PRO A 275 7.10 8.88 -9.07
C PRO A 275 5.59 8.82 -8.91
N ASN A 276 4.84 8.50 -9.99
CA ASN A 276 3.39 8.36 -9.97
C ASN A 276 2.87 7.21 -9.08
N ILE A 277 3.73 6.32 -8.65
CA ILE A 277 3.40 5.20 -7.75
C ILE A 277 4.12 5.35 -6.40
N SER A 278 5.30 5.95 -6.38
CA SER A 278 6.10 6.07 -5.15
C SER A 278 5.32 6.74 -4.01
N TRP A 279 4.50 7.73 -4.32
CA TRP A 279 3.74 8.49 -3.33
C TRP A 279 2.70 7.64 -2.58
N ILE A 280 2.00 6.73 -3.27
CA ILE A 280 1.00 5.86 -2.61
C ILE A 280 1.68 4.76 -1.79
N VAL A 281 2.85 4.27 -2.24
CA VAL A 281 3.68 3.34 -1.46
C VAL A 281 4.19 4.02 -0.19
N ASP A 282 4.64 5.27 -0.29
CA ASP A 282 5.04 6.08 0.86
C ASP A 282 3.85 6.33 1.81
N ASP A 283 2.63 6.53 1.27
CA ASP A 283 1.42 6.70 2.07
C ASP A 283 1.01 5.41 2.82
N ILE A 284 1.15 4.24 2.19
CA ILE A 284 1.00 2.94 2.84
C ILE A 284 1.98 2.81 4.02
N ILE A 285 3.23 3.21 3.82
CA ILE A 285 4.27 3.19 4.87
C ILE A 285 3.92 4.13 6.02
N ASP A 286 3.38 5.31 5.74
CA ASP A 286 2.97 6.27 6.77
C ASP A 286 1.83 5.71 7.63
N ILE A 287 0.83 5.05 7.03
CA ILE A 287 -0.23 4.33 7.74
C ILE A 287 0.35 3.24 8.65
N LEU A 288 1.27 2.43 8.12
CA LEU A 288 1.94 1.39 8.88
C LEU A 288 2.78 1.95 10.04
N ASN A 289 3.40 3.11 9.84
CA ASN A 289 4.16 3.80 10.89
C ASN A 289 3.26 4.46 11.96
N ALA A 290 2.03 4.85 11.61
CA ALA A 290 1.04 5.35 12.55
C ALA A 290 0.37 4.22 13.36
N ALA A 291 0.42 2.98 12.87
CA ALA A 291 -0.15 1.83 13.54
C ALA A 291 0.73 1.32 14.69
N LYS A 292 0.10 1.03 15.82
CA LYS A 292 0.74 0.30 16.92
C LYS A 292 0.67 -1.21 16.64
N LEU A 293 1.46 -1.65 15.67
CA LEU A 293 1.37 -2.99 15.10
C LEU A 293 1.52 -4.11 16.15
N ASP A 294 2.44 -3.98 17.09
CA ASP A 294 2.63 -4.97 18.15
C ASP A 294 1.38 -5.08 19.04
N GLU A 295 0.76 -3.94 19.40
CA GLU A 295 -0.49 -3.96 20.20
C GLU A 295 -1.65 -4.59 19.41
N ILE A 296 -1.74 -4.31 18.11
CA ILE A 296 -2.74 -4.88 17.19
C ILE A 296 -2.58 -6.39 17.14
N LEU A 297 -1.37 -6.90 16.89
CA LEU A 297 -1.09 -8.33 16.77
C LEU A 297 -1.35 -9.07 18.10
N ILE A 298 -0.98 -8.48 19.23
CA ILE A 298 -1.28 -9.04 20.57
C ILE A 298 -2.81 -9.09 20.81
N LYS A 299 -3.55 -8.06 20.41
CA LYS A 299 -5.02 -8.06 20.56
C LYS A 299 -5.68 -9.12 19.68
N ILE A 300 -5.20 -9.35 18.46
CA ILE A 300 -5.67 -10.43 17.59
C ILE A 300 -5.42 -11.77 18.25
N ASP A 301 -4.23 -12.02 18.79
CA ASP A 301 -3.87 -13.25 19.48
C ASP A 301 -4.76 -13.52 20.70
N LYS A 302 -5.04 -12.48 21.52
CA LYS A 302 -5.93 -12.56 22.68
C LYS A 302 -7.41 -12.79 22.32
N ARG A 303 -7.93 -12.17 21.25
CA ARG A 303 -9.31 -12.37 20.78
C ARG A 303 -9.53 -13.77 20.21
N GLY A 304 -8.52 -14.37 19.67
CA GLY A 304 -8.60 -15.54 18.81
C GLY A 304 -8.46 -16.88 19.50
N LYS A 305 -8.46 -16.99 20.86
CA LYS A 305 -8.07 -18.27 21.49
C LYS A 305 -6.67 -18.69 20.97
N LYS A 306 -5.79 -19.19 21.78
CA LYS A 306 -4.35 -19.53 21.59
C LYS A 306 -3.89 -20.10 20.22
N ASP A 307 -4.76 -20.18 19.22
CA ASP A 307 -4.57 -20.93 17.97
C ASP A 307 -4.65 -20.13 16.68
N LYS A 308 -4.71 -18.78 16.67
CA LYS A 308 -4.74 -18.00 15.43
C LYS A 308 -3.42 -17.28 15.18
N ASP A 309 -2.82 -17.47 13.98
CA ASP A 309 -1.73 -16.62 13.55
C ASP A 309 -2.27 -15.20 13.28
N PRO A 310 -1.83 -14.19 14.03
CA PRO A 310 -2.30 -12.81 13.87
C PRO A 310 -2.12 -12.27 12.45
N ILE A 311 -1.12 -12.74 11.71
CA ILE A 311 -0.83 -12.30 10.34
C ILE A 311 -1.88 -12.79 9.35
N ILE A 312 -2.30 -14.06 9.49
CA ILE A 312 -3.35 -14.64 8.64
C ILE A 312 -4.67 -13.90 8.87
N PHE A 313 -4.99 -13.68 10.14
CA PHE A 313 -6.22 -12.99 10.51
C PHE A 313 -6.24 -11.56 9.95
N PHE A 314 -5.13 -10.85 10.05
CA PHE A 314 -4.99 -9.53 9.45
C PHE A 314 -5.16 -9.55 7.94
N TYR A 315 -4.60 -10.56 7.25
CA TYR A 315 -4.76 -10.69 5.80
C TYR A 315 -6.21 -11.00 5.40
N GLU A 316 -6.91 -11.82 6.17
CA GLU A 316 -8.34 -12.08 5.96
C GLU A 316 -9.18 -10.81 6.13
N ASP A 317 -8.90 -10.00 7.16
CA ASP A 317 -9.54 -8.71 7.36
C ASP A 317 -9.22 -7.75 6.20
N PHE A 318 -7.98 -7.69 5.76
CA PHE A 318 -7.58 -6.88 4.61
C PHE A 318 -8.35 -7.27 3.34
N LEU A 319 -8.44 -8.55 3.00
CA LEU A 319 -9.19 -9.02 1.84
C LEU A 319 -10.69 -8.74 1.92
N ASN A 320 -11.28 -8.78 3.11
CA ASN A 320 -12.69 -8.46 3.31
C ASN A 320 -13.02 -7.03 2.87
N TYR A 321 -12.09 -6.09 3.06
CA TYR A 321 -12.25 -4.69 2.63
C TYR A 321 -11.75 -4.44 1.21
N TYR A 322 -10.76 -5.22 0.75
CA TYR A 322 -10.13 -5.02 -0.54
C TYR A 322 -11.02 -5.46 -1.71
N GLU A 323 -11.48 -6.72 -1.75
CA GLU A 323 -12.32 -7.27 -2.83
C GLU A 323 -13.40 -8.23 -2.31
N PRO A 324 -14.45 -7.74 -1.64
CA PRO A 324 -15.47 -8.59 -1.04
C PRO A 324 -16.25 -9.43 -2.04
N GLU A 325 -16.53 -8.92 -3.24
CA GLU A 325 -17.31 -9.63 -4.26
C GLU A 325 -16.49 -10.70 -5.01
N LYS A 326 -15.26 -10.37 -5.40
CA LYS A 326 -14.35 -11.31 -6.10
C LYS A 326 -14.05 -12.52 -5.23
N ARG A 327 -13.91 -12.30 -3.90
CA ARG A 327 -13.77 -13.38 -2.92
C ARG A 327 -14.93 -14.37 -2.95
N LYS A 328 -16.17 -13.89 -3.04
CA LYS A 328 -17.37 -14.73 -3.11
C LYS A 328 -17.42 -15.52 -4.42
N HIS A 329 -17.11 -14.87 -5.55
CA HIS A 329 -17.18 -15.50 -6.88
C HIS A 329 -16.11 -16.56 -7.12
N LEU A 330 -14.90 -16.37 -6.60
CA LEU A 330 -13.81 -17.31 -6.77
C LEU A 330 -13.80 -18.42 -5.72
N GLY A 331 -14.76 -18.42 -4.79
CA GLY A 331 -14.84 -19.43 -3.73
C GLY A 331 -13.62 -19.42 -2.81
N VAL A 332 -12.89 -18.31 -2.72
CA VAL A 332 -11.69 -18.16 -1.87
C VAL A 332 -12.12 -18.07 -0.41
N TYR A 333 -12.55 -19.22 0.13
CA TYR A 333 -12.83 -19.36 1.54
C TYR A 333 -11.68 -20.06 2.22
N TYR A 334 -11.11 -19.38 3.22
CA TYR A 334 -10.04 -20.00 4.02
C TYR A 334 -10.62 -21.06 4.92
N THR A 335 -10.03 -22.25 4.88
CA THR A 335 -10.41 -23.34 5.77
C THR A 335 -10.18 -22.91 7.21
N PRO A 336 -11.20 -22.98 8.09
CA PRO A 336 -11.05 -22.60 9.50
C PRO A 336 -9.91 -23.39 10.15
N ARG A 337 -9.05 -22.69 10.89
CA ARG A 337 -7.85 -23.28 11.49
C ARG A 337 -8.11 -24.51 12.35
N PRO A 338 -9.19 -24.61 13.14
CA PRO A 338 -9.50 -25.86 13.85
C PRO A 338 -9.63 -27.07 12.94
N VAL A 339 -10.19 -26.89 11.73
CA VAL A 339 -10.32 -27.93 10.71
C VAL A 339 -8.95 -28.30 10.16
N VAL A 340 -8.14 -27.29 9.80
CA VAL A 340 -6.75 -27.52 9.31
C VAL A 340 -5.93 -28.24 10.37
N ASN A 341 -5.98 -27.79 11.63
CA ASN A 341 -5.29 -28.44 12.75
C ASN A 341 -5.73 -29.91 12.91
N PHE A 342 -7.04 -30.17 12.86
CA PHE A 342 -7.56 -31.52 12.96
C PHE A 342 -7.02 -32.41 11.85
N ILE A 343 -7.09 -31.97 10.60
CA ILE A 343 -6.63 -32.75 9.43
C ILE A 343 -5.13 -32.99 9.51
N VAL A 344 -4.32 -31.96 9.72
CA VAL A 344 -2.85 -32.09 9.74
C VAL A 344 -2.37 -32.97 10.90
N ASN A 345 -2.92 -32.80 12.10
CA ASN A 345 -2.56 -33.64 13.25
C ASN A 345 -3.05 -35.08 13.08
N SER A 346 -4.20 -35.30 12.43
CA SER A 346 -4.68 -36.65 12.09
C SER A 346 -3.74 -37.34 11.13
N VAL A 347 -3.32 -36.67 10.03
CA VAL A 347 -2.33 -37.21 9.09
C VAL A 347 -1.02 -37.51 9.80
N HIS A 348 -0.51 -36.57 10.62
CA HIS A 348 0.71 -36.78 11.40
C HIS A 348 0.62 -38.01 12.31
N SER A 349 -0.50 -38.16 13.02
CA SER A 349 -0.74 -39.33 13.89
C SER A 349 -0.85 -40.65 13.12
N ILE A 350 -1.52 -40.64 11.96
CA ILE A 350 -1.65 -41.82 11.09
C ILE A 350 -0.29 -42.26 10.56
N LEU A 351 0.55 -41.32 10.08
CA LEU A 351 1.91 -41.60 9.64
C LEU A 351 2.72 -42.32 10.74
N LYS A 352 2.62 -41.86 11.96
CA LYS A 352 3.32 -42.49 13.11
C LYS A 352 2.79 -43.86 13.47
N LYS A 353 1.45 -44.02 13.49
CA LYS A 353 0.82 -45.25 14.00
C LYS A 353 0.68 -46.35 13.01
N HIS A 354 0.54 -46.06 11.72
CA HIS A 354 0.16 -46.99 10.70
C HIS A 354 1.16 -47.12 9.52
N PHE A 355 2.13 -46.19 9.44
CA PHE A 355 3.10 -46.15 8.35
C PHE A 355 4.55 -46.19 8.83
N ASP A 356 4.79 -46.49 10.11
CA ASP A 356 6.13 -46.61 10.72
C ASP A 356 6.99 -45.34 10.57
N LYS A 357 6.36 -44.15 10.41
CA LYS A 357 7.05 -42.88 10.34
C LYS A 357 7.20 -42.25 11.72
N SER A 358 8.26 -42.60 12.43
CA SER A 358 8.45 -42.23 13.83
C SER A 358 8.40 -40.70 14.07
N LEU A 359 8.84 -39.90 13.09
CA LEU A 359 8.79 -38.44 13.09
C LEU A 359 7.53 -37.86 12.39
N GLY A 360 6.62 -38.69 11.90
CA GLY A 360 5.40 -38.29 11.22
C GLY A 360 5.71 -37.41 10.01
N LEU A 361 5.19 -36.18 9.97
CA LEU A 361 5.43 -35.20 8.90
C LEU A 361 6.89 -34.72 8.81
N ALA A 362 7.72 -34.95 9.83
CA ALA A 362 9.15 -34.63 9.81
C ALA A 362 10.04 -35.80 9.35
N ASP A 363 9.46 -36.92 8.96
CA ASP A 363 10.19 -38.10 8.46
C ASP A 363 10.63 -37.84 7.01
N ASP A 364 11.90 -38.10 6.70
CA ASP A 364 12.51 -37.80 5.38
C ASP A 364 11.85 -38.51 4.19
N SER A 365 11.17 -39.59 4.45
CA SER A 365 10.47 -40.36 3.40
C SER A 365 9.07 -39.88 3.09
N VAL A 366 8.58 -38.85 3.84
CA VAL A 366 7.24 -38.31 3.66
C VAL A 366 7.27 -37.14 2.65
N ASN A 367 6.50 -37.28 1.57
CA ASN A 367 6.24 -36.18 0.64
C ASN A 367 4.84 -35.63 0.88
N VAL A 368 4.68 -34.34 0.85
CA VAL A 368 3.40 -33.65 1.04
C VAL A 368 3.07 -32.84 -0.21
N LEU A 369 1.83 -32.98 -0.69
CA LEU A 369 1.30 -32.19 -1.80
C LEU A 369 0.00 -31.51 -1.36
N ASP A 370 -0.05 -30.19 -1.53
CA ASP A 370 -1.28 -29.42 -1.48
C ASP A 370 -1.56 -28.88 -2.89
N PRO A 371 -2.57 -29.43 -3.60
CA PRO A 371 -2.85 -29.05 -4.98
C PRO A 371 -3.60 -27.71 -5.11
N ALA A 372 -3.99 -27.07 -4.00
CA ALA A 372 -4.70 -25.80 -3.96
C ALA A 372 -4.27 -25.02 -2.71
N ILE A 373 -2.99 -24.68 -2.65
CA ILE A 373 -2.32 -24.18 -1.44
C ILE A 373 -2.97 -22.90 -0.87
N GLY A 374 -3.63 -22.09 -1.70
CA GLY A 374 -4.17 -20.81 -1.30
C GLY A 374 -3.10 -19.92 -0.68
N THR A 375 -3.39 -19.33 0.45
CA THR A 375 -2.41 -18.55 1.23
C THR A 375 -1.49 -19.41 2.11
N GLY A 376 -1.41 -20.72 1.87
CA GLY A 376 -0.50 -21.64 2.56
C GLY A 376 -0.89 -21.99 4.00
N THR A 377 -2.18 -21.97 4.36
CA THR A 377 -2.61 -22.25 5.74
C THR A 377 -2.34 -23.69 6.17
N PHE A 378 -2.58 -24.67 5.28
CA PHE A 378 -2.25 -26.06 5.53
C PHE A 378 -0.74 -26.26 5.69
N PHE A 379 0.08 -25.71 4.81
CA PHE A 379 1.53 -25.82 4.90
C PHE A 379 2.07 -25.15 6.16
N TRP A 380 1.53 -24.00 6.55
CA TRP A 380 1.95 -23.32 7.77
C TRP A 380 1.74 -24.21 9.02
N ILE A 381 0.57 -24.87 9.14
CA ILE A 381 0.30 -25.82 10.21
C ILE A 381 1.17 -27.08 10.09
N THR A 382 1.35 -27.60 8.87
CA THR A 382 2.17 -28.77 8.60
C THR A 382 3.63 -28.55 9.03
N PHE A 383 4.21 -27.38 8.69
CA PHE A 383 5.55 -27.02 9.15
C PHE A 383 5.62 -26.88 10.68
N LEU A 384 4.61 -26.27 11.31
CA LEU A 384 4.57 -26.17 12.76
C LEU A 384 4.51 -27.53 13.45
N VAL A 385 3.72 -28.46 12.92
CA VAL A 385 3.60 -29.82 13.48
C VAL A 385 4.91 -30.60 13.30
N ALA A 386 5.52 -30.53 12.12
CA ALA A 386 6.79 -31.18 11.84
C ALA A 386 7.93 -30.64 12.74
N LEU A 387 8.08 -29.32 12.82
CA LEU A 387 9.10 -28.69 13.66
C LEU A 387 8.83 -28.89 15.17
N GLY A 388 7.55 -28.89 15.55
CA GLY A 388 7.11 -29.20 16.91
C GLY A 388 7.46 -30.62 17.32
N GLU A 389 7.29 -31.61 16.44
CA GLU A 389 7.66 -32.99 16.69
C GLU A 389 9.17 -33.13 16.95
N LEU A 390 10.02 -32.53 16.10
CA LEU A 390 11.47 -32.52 16.29
C LEU A 390 11.87 -31.91 17.64
N LYS A 391 11.22 -30.81 18.02
CA LYS A 391 11.45 -30.16 19.30
C LYS A 391 11.04 -31.05 20.47
N ASN A 392 9.88 -31.72 20.38
CA ASN A 392 9.32 -32.55 21.43
C ASN A 392 10.15 -33.82 21.65
N GLN A 393 10.76 -34.35 20.59
CA GLN A 393 11.68 -35.50 20.65
C GLN A 393 13.12 -35.11 21.04
N GLY A 394 13.39 -33.87 21.37
CA GLY A 394 14.74 -33.41 21.72
C GLY A 394 15.71 -33.23 20.56
N LEU A 395 15.23 -33.36 19.32
CA LEU A 395 16.01 -33.33 18.07
C LEU A 395 16.28 -31.89 17.55
N ARG A 396 16.49 -30.95 18.47
CA ARG A 396 16.68 -29.52 18.10
C ARG A 396 17.91 -29.29 17.22
N GLY A 397 18.96 -30.10 17.36
CA GLY A 397 20.21 -29.95 16.61
C GLY A 397 20.07 -30.19 15.12
N ILE A 398 19.05 -30.96 14.69
CA ILE A 398 18.83 -31.28 13.26
C ILE A 398 17.71 -30.46 12.62
N ILE A 399 17.10 -29.49 13.35
CA ILE A 399 15.97 -28.71 12.82
C ILE A 399 16.33 -27.99 11.51
N PHE A 400 17.51 -27.38 11.43
CA PHE A 400 17.92 -26.64 10.24
C PHE A 400 18.20 -27.56 9.04
N ASP A 401 18.80 -28.72 9.31
CA ASP A 401 18.97 -29.75 8.29
C ASP A 401 17.62 -30.26 7.78
N LYS A 402 16.66 -30.52 8.67
CA LYS A 402 15.30 -30.94 8.29
C LYS A 402 14.54 -29.84 7.52
N ILE A 403 14.72 -28.59 7.85
CA ILE A 403 14.15 -27.49 7.04
C ILE A 403 14.74 -27.52 5.64
N GLU A 404 16.07 -27.54 5.52
CA GLU A 404 16.79 -27.46 4.25
C GLU A 404 16.58 -28.69 3.37
N ASN A 405 16.71 -29.87 3.94
CA ASN A 405 16.78 -31.12 3.18
C ASN A 405 15.46 -31.88 3.11
N HIS A 406 14.47 -31.54 3.93
CA HIS A 406 13.16 -32.18 3.92
C HIS A 406 12.02 -31.19 3.66
N LEU A 407 11.76 -30.22 4.55
CA LEU A 407 10.57 -29.36 4.43
C LEU A 407 10.61 -28.48 3.19
N LEU A 408 11.78 -27.99 2.76
CA LEU A 408 11.91 -27.18 1.56
C LEU A 408 11.99 -27.99 0.27
N LYS A 409 12.24 -29.31 0.32
CA LYS A 409 12.42 -30.14 -0.89
C LYS A 409 11.29 -31.11 -1.16
N HIS A 410 10.56 -31.53 -0.12
CA HIS A 410 9.57 -32.60 -0.20
C HIS A 410 8.13 -32.15 0.06
N PHE A 411 7.91 -30.84 0.19
CA PHE A 411 6.59 -30.25 0.41
C PHE A 411 6.23 -29.39 -0.79
N TYR A 412 5.27 -29.84 -1.59
CA TYR A 412 4.89 -29.28 -2.89
C TYR A 412 3.53 -28.61 -2.80
N GLY A 413 3.41 -27.37 -3.28
CA GLY A 413 2.14 -26.64 -3.33
C GLY A 413 1.85 -26.11 -4.73
N PHE A 414 0.58 -26.19 -5.15
CA PHE A 414 0.11 -25.59 -6.39
C PHE A 414 -0.91 -24.49 -6.11
N GLU A 415 -0.85 -23.41 -6.88
CA GLU A 415 -1.79 -22.30 -6.83
C GLU A 415 -2.01 -21.78 -8.24
N ILE A 416 -3.23 -21.32 -8.52
CA ILE A 416 -3.59 -20.71 -9.82
C ILE A 416 -3.65 -19.19 -9.76
N LEU A 417 -3.81 -18.62 -8.56
CA LEU A 417 -3.90 -17.17 -8.33
C LEU A 417 -2.57 -16.62 -7.86
N ILE A 418 -2.12 -15.55 -8.50
CA ILE A 418 -0.82 -14.91 -8.24
C ILE A 418 -0.72 -14.45 -6.78
N THR A 419 -1.74 -13.77 -6.28
CA THR A 419 -1.71 -13.18 -4.93
C THR A 419 -1.62 -14.22 -3.82
N PRO A 420 -2.48 -15.26 -3.74
CA PRO A 420 -2.33 -16.33 -2.75
C PRO A 420 -0.98 -17.03 -2.84
N TYR A 421 -0.47 -17.30 -4.05
CA TYR A 421 0.85 -17.86 -4.28
C TYR A 421 1.95 -17.01 -3.60
N VAL A 422 1.97 -15.72 -3.87
CA VAL A 422 2.94 -14.79 -3.28
C VAL A 422 2.84 -14.77 -1.75
N ILE A 423 1.63 -14.72 -1.23
CA ILE A 423 1.38 -14.66 0.21
C ILE A 423 1.78 -15.95 0.91
N SER A 424 1.55 -17.11 0.28
CA SER A 424 1.98 -18.38 0.84
C SER A 424 3.50 -18.43 1.03
N HIS A 425 4.25 -17.93 0.05
CA HIS A 425 5.71 -17.81 0.15
C HIS A 425 6.15 -16.89 1.29
N LEU A 426 5.58 -15.69 1.38
CA LEU A 426 5.90 -14.73 2.44
C LEU A 426 5.62 -15.32 3.83
N LYS A 427 4.51 -16.01 3.97
CA LYS A 427 4.05 -16.60 5.22
C LYS A 427 4.92 -17.76 5.70
N ILE A 428 5.28 -18.68 4.81
CA ILE A 428 6.18 -19.78 5.17
C ILE A 428 7.58 -19.24 5.48
N THR A 429 8.05 -18.27 4.72
CA THR A 429 9.34 -17.65 4.99
C THR A 429 9.38 -16.96 6.35
N ASP A 430 8.35 -16.19 6.71
CA ASP A 430 8.23 -15.57 8.03
C ASP A 430 8.21 -16.63 9.15
N LEU A 431 7.48 -17.74 8.94
CA LEU A 431 7.47 -18.86 9.88
C LEU A 431 8.89 -19.40 10.12
N LEU A 432 9.61 -19.73 9.07
CA LEU A 432 10.95 -20.32 9.19
C LEU A 432 11.96 -19.35 9.80
N GLN A 433 11.86 -18.06 9.51
CA GLN A 433 12.67 -17.03 10.16
C GLN A 433 12.41 -16.94 11.67
N ARG A 434 11.18 -17.12 12.14
CA ARG A 434 10.86 -17.22 13.59
C ARG A 434 11.49 -18.45 14.26
N TRP A 435 11.72 -19.50 13.48
CA TRP A 435 12.51 -20.65 13.92
C TRP A 435 14.02 -20.40 13.76
N HIS A 436 14.43 -19.13 13.50
CA HIS A 436 15.83 -18.70 13.31
C HIS A 436 16.53 -19.33 12.10
N TYR A 437 15.76 -19.90 11.18
CA TYR A 437 16.32 -20.41 9.92
C TYR A 437 16.71 -19.23 9.01
N ARG A 438 17.93 -19.29 8.48
CA ARG A 438 18.46 -18.32 7.51
C ARG A 438 18.51 -18.99 6.15
N PHE A 439 17.67 -18.50 5.24
CA PHE A 439 17.63 -18.99 3.87
C PHE A 439 18.98 -18.80 3.17
N LYS A 440 19.47 -19.82 2.51
CA LYS A 440 20.61 -19.78 1.58
C LYS A 440 20.15 -19.31 0.20
N ASP A 441 21.06 -18.97 -0.68
CA ASP A 441 20.72 -18.47 -2.03
C ASP A 441 20.01 -19.55 -2.89
N ASP A 442 20.27 -20.81 -2.63
CA ASP A 442 19.68 -21.96 -3.34
C ASP A 442 18.41 -22.51 -2.70
N ASP A 443 18.04 -22.03 -1.52
CA ASP A 443 16.83 -22.47 -0.84
C ASP A 443 15.59 -22.03 -1.62
N ARG A 444 14.70 -22.97 -1.92
CA ARG A 444 13.43 -22.72 -2.60
C ARG A 444 12.29 -23.41 -1.86
N ILE A 445 11.20 -22.69 -1.67
CA ILE A 445 9.92 -23.28 -1.28
C ILE A 445 9.31 -23.88 -2.55
N GLN A 446 8.93 -25.15 -2.55
CA GLN A 446 8.45 -25.88 -3.74
C GLN A 446 6.96 -25.55 -4.03
N PHE A 447 6.64 -24.26 -4.11
CA PHE A 447 5.32 -23.83 -4.55
C PHE A 447 5.39 -23.40 -6.01
N THR A 448 4.41 -23.86 -6.78
CA THR A 448 4.33 -23.61 -8.22
C THR A 448 3.02 -22.91 -8.55
N LEU A 449 3.12 -21.87 -9.35
CA LEU A 449 1.96 -21.23 -9.94
C LEU A 449 1.57 -22.02 -11.19
N GLN A 450 0.37 -22.59 -11.19
CA GLN A 450 -0.13 -23.38 -12.33
C GLN A 450 -0.74 -22.46 -13.38
N THR A 451 -0.44 -22.76 -14.64
CA THR A 451 -1.18 -22.23 -15.79
C THR A 451 -2.27 -23.23 -16.20
N HIS A 452 -3.43 -22.72 -16.56
CA HIS A 452 -4.48 -23.54 -17.22
C HIS A 452 -4.03 -24.07 -18.56
#